data_8757d366b4b656434c8b2c4a44409cb2
#
_entry.id   8757d366b4b656434c8b2c4a44409cb2
#
_cell.length_a   1.000
_cell.length_b   1.000
_cell.length_c   1.000
_cell.angle_alpha   90.00
_cell.angle_beta   90.00
_cell.angle_gamma   90.00
#
_symmetry.space_group_name_H-M   'P 1'
#
loop_
_entity.id
_entity.type
_entity.pdbx_description
1 polymer ?
#
loop_
_entity_poly.entity_id
_entity_poly.type
_entity_poly.pdbx_seq_one_letter_code
_entity_poly.pdbx_strand_id
1 'polypeptide(L)'
;MKKIVIFAGTTEGRRLSEILADAGIAHTVCVATEYGEIVMREQTDAEAAGTKGQPLVSLHRGRMDRQQMEEFLRNEGYEIVVDATHPYAQVVTENIRDAVKTQSSIYLRLEREISETPEAENPAVSIRYFESNADCAKALENTEGNILLTTGSKELPTYCASGRLHDRLYVRILPGRESLELCMEQGIKGRQILALQGPFSTEMNAAILKQYDIHHMVTKNSGRTGGYQEKLEAAKILGIPVYVIQPAKKAVDTYSFAEICGKLEQLCDCKLSGQGSMEICLAGIGMGSKDGQTQEVQHAIETADILLGAERM
;
A
#
# COMPACT_ATOMS: atom_id res chain seq x y z
N MET A 1 9.96 -16.22 23.58
CA MET A 1 9.19 -15.29 22.71
C MET A 1 9.41 -15.73 21.29
N LYS A 2 8.38 -15.88 20.47
CA LYS A 2 8.50 -16.36 19.09
C LYS A 2 9.26 -15.37 18.23
N LYS A 3 10.16 -15.85 17.36
CA LYS A 3 10.86 -14.99 16.39
C LYS A 3 9.95 -14.66 15.22
N ILE A 4 9.78 -13.37 14.96
CA ILE A 4 8.89 -12.84 13.92
C ILE A 4 9.72 -12.17 12.83
N VAL A 5 9.37 -12.43 11.57
CA VAL A 5 9.85 -11.67 10.42
C VAL A 5 8.68 -11.12 9.60
N ILE A 6 8.82 -9.88 9.18
CA ILE A 6 7.86 -9.18 8.30
C ILE A 6 8.54 -8.88 6.96
N PHE A 7 8.05 -9.47 5.88
CA PHE A 7 8.44 -9.04 4.54
C PHE A 7 7.60 -7.82 4.19
N ALA A 8 8.19 -6.62 4.35
CA ALA A 8 7.50 -5.36 4.19
C ALA A 8 7.55 -4.85 2.74
N GLY A 9 6.57 -4.08 2.37
CA GLY A 9 6.44 -3.47 1.05
C GLY A 9 5.21 -2.57 0.93
N THR A 10 4.48 -2.45 2.04
CA THR A 10 3.24 -1.66 2.14
C THR A 10 3.24 -0.81 3.41
N THR A 11 2.37 0.18 3.44
CA THR A 11 2.10 1.00 4.63
C THR A 11 1.60 0.15 5.79
N GLU A 12 0.78 -0.87 5.50
CA GLU A 12 0.23 -1.79 6.49
C GLU A 12 1.33 -2.63 7.15
N GLY A 13 2.32 -3.09 6.37
CA GLY A 13 3.48 -3.83 6.91
C GLY A 13 4.34 -2.97 7.83
N ARG A 14 4.49 -1.69 7.50
CA ARG A 14 5.16 -0.71 8.35
C ARG A 14 4.41 -0.48 9.65
N ARG A 15 3.11 -0.17 9.57
CA ARG A 15 2.24 0.02 10.73
C ARG A 15 2.25 -1.20 11.66
N LEU A 16 2.29 -2.41 11.09
CA LEU A 16 2.39 -3.63 11.89
C LEU A 16 3.71 -3.69 12.68
N SER A 17 4.83 -3.29 12.05
CA SER A 17 6.13 -3.20 12.71
C SER A 17 6.10 -2.20 13.87
N GLU A 18 5.52 -1.02 13.68
CA GLU A 18 5.33 0.00 14.73
C GLU A 18 4.57 -0.57 15.92
N ILE A 19 3.42 -1.18 15.69
CA ILE A 19 2.59 -1.77 16.75
C ILE A 19 3.33 -2.88 17.51
N LEU A 20 4.13 -3.71 16.84
CA LEU A 20 4.94 -4.72 17.51
C LEU A 20 6.06 -4.10 18.34
N ALA A 21 6.71 -3.06 17.85
CA ALA A 21 7.73 -2.32 18.60
C ALA A 21 7.14 -1.64 19.84
N ASP A 22 6.01 -0.97 19.71
CA ASP A 22 5.28 -0.34 20.82
C ASP A 22 4.87 -1.35 21.90
N ALA A 23 4.56 -2.58 21.49
CA ALA A 23 4.27 -3.69 22.38
C ALA A 23 5.53 -4.36 22.97
N GLY A 24 6.74 -3.85 22.67
CA GLY A 24 7.99 -4.41 23.13
C GLY A 24 8.39 -5.75 22.49
N ILE A 25 7.83 -6.07 21.30
CA ILE A 25 8.06 -7.33 20.61
C ILE A 25 9.18 -7.17 19.58
N ALA A 26 10.32 -7.84 19.86
CA ALA A 26 11.44 -7.88 18.93
C ALA A 26 11.06 -8.64 17.64
N HIS A 27 11.37 -8.02 16.49
CA HIS A 27 11.09 -8.61 15.18
C HIS A 27 12.06 -8.12 14.11
N THR A 28 12.08 -8.83 12.97
CA THR A 28 12.90 -8.44 11.81
C THR A 28 11.99 -7.95 10.69
N VAL A 29 12.37 -6.87 10.02
CA VAL A 29 11.70 -6.36 8.83
C VAL A 29 12.59 -6.50 7.62
N CYS A 30 12.13 -7.21 6.60
CA CYS A 30 12.81 -7.36 5.31
C CYS A 30 12.28 -6.33 4.33
N VAL A 31 13.18 -5.51 3.76
CA VAL A 31 12.87 -4.52 2.73
C VAL A 31 13.68 -4.76 1.46
N ALA A 32 13.03 -4.72 0.30
CA ALA A 32 13.66 -5.04 -0.98
C ALA A 32 14.46 -3.89 -1.59
N THR A 33 14.26 -2.64 -1.13
CA THR A 33 14.81 -1.43 -1.75
C THR A 33 15.43 -0.50 -0.72
N GLU A 34 16.41 0.29 -1.15
CA GLU A 34 17.03 1.36 -0.35
C GLU A 34 16.00 2.36 0.17
N TYR A 35 15.02 2.69 -0.66
CA TYR A 35 13.92 3.55 -0.26
C TYR A 35 13.09 2.97 0.89
N GLY A 36 12.75 1.68 0.82
CA GLY A 36 12.07 0.99 1.91
C GLY A 36 12.87 1.04 3.22
N GLU A 37 14.21 0.93 3.13
CA GLU A 37 15.10 1.07 4.28
C GLU A 37 15.06 2.49 4.87
N ILE A 38 15.19 3.53 4.05
CA ILE A 38 15.15 4.93 4.50
C ILE A 38 13.86 5.21 5.26
N VAL A 39 12.72 4.84 4.70
CA VAL A 39 11.40 5.04 5.31
C VAL A 39 11.26 4.31 6.65
N MET A 40 11.84 3.12 6.77
CA MET A 40 11.83 2.36 8.04
C MET A 40 12.81 2.94 9.07
N ARG A 41 13.97 3.44 8.65
CA ARG A 41 14.98 4.04 9.55
C ARG A 41 14.53 5.38 10.13
N GLU A 42 13.92 6.26 9.36
CA GLU A 42 13.41 7.54 9.86
C GLU A 42 12.48 7.36 11.06
N GLN A 43 11.83 6.20 11.17
CA GLN A 43 10.95 5.84 12.28
C GLN A 43 11.72 5.21 13.46
N THR A 44 12.61 4.27 13.17
CA THR A 44 13.40 3.60 14.22
C THR A 44 14.35 4.55 14.94
N ASP A 45 14.89 5.55 14.25
CA ASP A 45 15.77 6.57 14.85
C ASP A 45 15.01 7.54 15.77
N ALA A 46 13.73 7.80 15.47
CA ALA A 46 12.86 8.60 16.35
C ALA A 46 12.52 7.86 17.67
N GLU A 47 12.43 6.54 17.64
CA GLU A 47 12.14 5.69 18.81
C GLU A 47 13.40 5.38 19.63
N ALA A 48 14.57 5.24 19.00
CA ALA A 48 15.84 4.92 19.67
C ALA A 48 16.38 6.04 20.57
N ALA A 49 15.90 7.27 20.40
CA ALA A 49 16.35 8.42 21.21
C ALA A 49 15.98 8.34 22.70
N GLY A 50 15.19 7.35 23.14
CA GLY A 50 14.69 7.23 24.50
C GLY A 50 15.04 5.97 25.29
N THR A 51 15.58 4.91 24.70
CA THR A 51 15.72 3.62 25.41
C THR A 51 17.14 3.02 25.35
N LYS A 52 17.72 2.78 26.55
CA LYS A 52 18.94 1.99 26.72
C LYS A 52 18.61 0.49 26.59
N GLY A 53 18.50 -0.04 25.37
CA GLY A 53 18.24 -1.46 25.12
C GLY A 53 18.66 -1.87 23.71
N GLN A 54 18.66 -3.18 23.41
CA GLN A 54 18.82 -3.66 22.04
C GLN A 54 17.62 -3.18 21.19
N PRO A 55 17.86 -2.81 19.92
CA PRO A 55 16.78 -2.35 19.06
C PRO A 55 15.75 -3.47 18.88
N LEU A 56 14.45 -3.16 19.10
CA LEU A 56 13.37 -4.10 18.94
C LEU A 56 13.14 -4.45 17.46
N VAL A 57 13.51 -3.58 16.54
CA VAL A 57 13.37 -3.77 15.10
C VAL A 57 14.74 -3.98 14.46
N SER A 58 14.93 -5.16 13.85
CA SER A 58 16.10 -5.45 13.02
C SER A 58 15.74 -5.32 11.56
N LEU A 59 16.55 -4.60 10.77
CA LEU A 59 16.32 -4.42 9.34
C LEU A 59 17.19 -5.36 8.51
N HIS A 60 16.58 -6.10 7.61
CA HIS A 60 17.26 -6.87 6.58
C HIS A 60 16.98 -6.25 5.21
N ARG A 61 18.03 -5.81 4.53
CA ARG A 61 17.92 -5.18 3.20
C ARG A 61 18.36 -6.13 2.11
N GLY A 62 17.60 -6.18 1.05
CA GLY A 62 17.96 -6.87 -0.18
C GLY A 62 16.82 -7.68 -0.75
N ARG A 63 16.93 -7.96 -2.04
CA ARG A 63 16.06 -8.92 -2.70
C ARG A 63 16.61 -10.31 -2.45
N MET A 64 15.72 -11.21 -2.11
CA MET A 64 16.04 -12.62 -1.94
C MET A 64 15.24 -13.43 -2.97
N ASP A 65 15.91 -14.36 -3.63
CA ASP A 65 15.24 -15.43 -4.36
C ASP A 65 14.68 -16.48 -3.37
N ARG A 66 14.00 -17.49 -3.88
CA ARG A 66 13.41 -18.54 -3.06
C ARG A 66 14.44 -19.24 -2.19
N GLN A 67 15.59 -19.63 -2.75
CA GLN A 67 16.62 -20.38 -2.02
C GLN A 67 17.22 -19.53 -0.89
N GLN A 68 17.51 -18.26 -1.18
CA GLN A 68 18.01 -17.31 -0.21
C GLN A 68 17.00 -17.07 0.93
N MET A 69 15.68 -17.02 0.61
CA MET A 69 14.64 -16.93 1.63
C MET A 69 14.57 -18.19 2.51
N GLU A 70 14.67 -19.37 1.92
CA GLU A 70 14.72 -20.66 2.67
C GLU A 70 15.90 -20.71 3.63
N GLU A 71 17.08 -20.31 3.17
CA GLU A 71 18.28 -20.24 3.99
C GLU A 71 18.17 -19.20 5.11
N PHE A 72 17.69 -18.02 4.78
CA PHE A 72 17.48 -16.92 5.73
C PHE A 72 16.50 -17.32 6.85
N LEU A 73 15.35 -17.85 6.51
CA LEU A 73 14.34 -18.26 7.47
C LEU A 73 14.86 -19.41 8.38
N ARG A 74 15.61 -20.35 7.81
CA ARG A 74 16.19 -21.49 8.54
C ARG A 74 17.29 -21.07 9.50
N ASN A 75 18.23 -20.24 9.02
CA ASN A 75 19.40 -19.84 9.81
C ASN A 75 18.99 -18.99 11.00
N GLU A 76 18.01 -18.13 10.83
CA GLU A 76 17.50 -17.27 11.88
C GLU A 76 16.45 -17.93 12.78
N GLY A 77 15.81 -19.01 12.31
CA GLY A 77 14.82 -19.76 13.06
C GLY A 77 13.52 -18.98 13.33
N TYR A 78 13.01 -18.30 12.33
CA TYR A 78 11.74 -17.60 12.45
C TYR A 78 10.57 -18.55 12.58
N GLU A 79 9.71 -18.32 13.58
CA GLU A 79 8.51 -19.12 13.85
C GLU A 79 7.26 -18.52 13.21
N ILE A 80 7.25 -17.18 13.01
CA ILE A 80 6.15 -16.47 12.38
C ILE A 80 6.70 -15.63 11.23
N VAL A 81 6.11 -15.82 10.06
CA VAL A 81 6.45 -15.11 8.83
C VAL A 81 5.23 -14.33 8.35
N VAL A 82 5.30 -13.01 8.41
CA VAL A 82 4.25 -12.12 7.92
C VAL A 82 4.64 -11.61 6.54
N ASP A 83 3.85 -11.94 5.54
CA ASP A 83 3.99 -11.41 4.19
C ASP A 83 3.11 -10.16 4.04
N ALA A 84 3.70 -9.00 4.21
CA ALA A 84 3.10 -7.68 4.00
C ALA A 84 3.63 -7.01 2.73
N THR A 85 4.01 -7.80 1.73
CA THR A 85 4.44 -7.30 0.43
C THR A 85 3.27 -6.75 -0.38
N HIS A 86 3.58 -5.94 -1.38
CA HIS A 86 2.54 -5.32 -2.20
C HIS A 86 1.68 -6.39 -2.92
N PRO A 87 0.35 -6.22 -3.02
CA PRO A 87 -0.55 -7.21 -3.64
C PRO A 87 -0.15 -7.64 -5.06
N TYR A 88 0.54 -6.78 -5.79
CA TYR A 88 1.04 -7.07 -7.14
C TYR A 88 2.44 -7.72 -7.19
N ALA A 89 3.07 -7.95 -6.04
CA ALA A 89 4.39 -8.60 -5.97
C ALA A 89 4.25 -10.14 -5.87
N GLN A 90 3.54 -10.75 -6.81
CA GLN A 90 3.17 -12.17 -6.80
C GLN A 90 4.36 -13.11 -6.67
N VAL A 91 5.43 -12.87 -7.45
CA VAL A 91 6.65 -13.69 -7.43
C VAL A 91 7.28 -13.74 -6.04
N VAL A 92 7.36 -12.60 -5.36
CA VAL A 92 7.88 -12.52 -4.00
C VAL A 92 6.97 -13.27 -3.01
N THR A 93 5.66 -13.08 -3.10
CA THR A 93 4.68 -13.79 -2.28
C THR A 93 4.77 -15.32 -2.47
N GLU A 94 4.91 -15.79 -3.69
CA GLU A 94 5.10 -17.21 -4.00
C GLU A 94 6.41 -17.74 -3.40
N ASN A 95 7.51 -17.01 -3.57
CA ASN A 95 8.81 -17.37 -3.00
C ASN A 95 8.77 -17.47 -1.47
N ILE A 96 8.13 -16.50 -0.78
CA ILE A 96 7.98 -16.52 0.67
C ILE A 96 7.14 -17.73 1.09
N ARG A 97 5.99 -17.95 0.44
CA ARG A 97 5.10 -19.06 0.73
C ARG A 97 5.78 -20.42 0.57
N ASP A 98 6.55 -20.57 -0.51
CA ASP A 98 7.28 -21.80 -0.78
C ASP A 98 8.44 -22.00 0.20
N ALA A 99 9.17 -20.94 0.56
CA ALA A 99 10.22 -21.00 1.56
C ALA A 99 9.69 -21.42 2.94
N VAL A 100 8.51 -20.93 3.31
CA VAL A 100 7.86 -21.30 4.59
C VAL A 100 7.39 -22.75 4.60
N LYS A 101 6.92 -23.31 3.47
CA LYS A 101 6.47 -24.72 3.38
C LYS A 101 7.57 -25.73 3.75
N THR A 102 8.83 -25.38 3.56
CA THR A 102 9.98 -26.24 3.91
C THR A 102 10.31 -26.21 5.40
N GLN A 103 9.60 -25.41 6.19
CA GLN A 103 9.85 -25.16 7.61
C GLN A 103 8.56 -25.26 8.42
N SER A 104 8.70 -25.31 9.75
CA SER A 104 7.55 -25.33 10.67
C SER A 104 7.06 -23.93 11.05
N SER A 105 7.34 -22.93 10.23
CA SER A 105 6.93 -21.54 10.49
C SER A 105 5.47 -21.30 10.13
N ILE A 106 4.82 -20.41 10.86
CA ILE A 106 3.44 -19.98 10.59
C ILE A 106 3.50 -18.86 9.54
N TYR A 107 2.83 -19.05 8.41
CA TYR A 107 2.70 -18.04 7.37
C TYR A 107 1.41 -17.25 7.54
N LEU A 108 1.53 -15.92 7.52
CA LEU A 108 0.40 -14.98 7.59
C LEU A 108 0.52 -13.98 6.44
N ARG A 109 -0.42 -13.98 5.50
CA ARG A 109 -0.48 -13.00 4.42
C ARG A 109 -1.37 -11.84 4.86
N LEU A 110 -0.78 -10.65 4.94
CA LEU A 110 -1.52 -9.42 5.19
C LEU A 110 -2.19 -8.95 3.90
N GLU A 111 -3.51 -8.96 3.91
CA GLU A 111 -4.29 -8.41 2.83
C GLU A 111 -4.44 -6.89 3.00
N ARG A 112 -4.13 -6.17 1.95
CA ARG A 112 -4.46 -4.75 1.88
C ARG A 112 -5.94 -4.60 1.57
N GLU A 113 -6.64 -3.73 2.29
CA GLU A 113 -7.99 -3.33 1.91
C GLU A 113 -7.93 -2.70 0.51
N ILE A 114 -8.39 -3.46 -0.46
CA ILE A 114 -8.60 -2.98 -1.82
C ILE A 114 -9.93 -2.24 -1.77
N SER A 115 -9.95 -0.99 -2.19
CA SER A 115 -11.21 -0.27 -2.35
C SER A 115 -12.11 -1.12 -3.23
N GLU A 116 -13.26 -1.54 -2.68
CA GLU A 116 -14.28 -2.20 -3.49
C GLU A 116 -14.52 -1.32 -4.71
N THR A 117 -14.58 -1.94 -5.86
CA THR A 117 -14.93 -1.25 -7.10
C THR A 117 -16.20 -0.47 -6.82
N PRO A 118 -16.22 0.86 -6.97
CA PRO A 118 -17.47 1.57 -6.87
C PRO A 118 -18.39 0.98 -7.92
N GLU A 119 -19.40 0.25 -7.48
CA GLU A 119 -20.57 -0.05 -8.30
C GLU A 119 -21.32 1.27 -8.49
N ALA A 120 -20.80 2.13 -9.32
CA ALA A 120 -21.56 3.21 -9.88
C ALA A 120 -20.96 3.50 -11.24
N GLU A 121 -21.62 3.05 -12.27
CA GLU A 121 -21.58 3.64 -13.58
C GLU A 121 -21.85 5.14 -13.44
N ASN A 122 -20.82 5.90 -13.13
CA ASN A 122 -20.91 7.35 -13.23
C ASN A 122 -20.62 7.66 -14.70
N PRO A 123 -21.60 8.13 -15.48
CA PRO A 123 -21.46 8.31 -16.93
C PRO A 123 -20.38 9.31 -17.35
N ALA A 124 -19.74 9.98 -16.39
CA ALA A 124 -18.77 11.03 -16.64
C ALA A 124 -17.35 10.54 -16.94
N VAL A 125 -16.98 9.31 -16.58
CA VAL A 125 -15.64 8.74 -16.87
C VAL A 125 -15.74 7.26 -17.21
N SER A 126 -15.15 6.87 -18.32
CA SER A 126 -15.03 5.47 -18.71
C SER A 126 -13.93 4.79 -17.89
N ILE A 127 -14.28 3.97 -16.90
CA ILE A 127 -13.35 3.12 -16.19
C ILE A 127 -13.38 1.72 -16.83
N ARG A 128 -12.20 1.22 -17.23
CA ARG A 128 -12.05 -0.11 -17.82
C ARG A 128 -11.12 -0.94 -16.96
N TYR A 129 -11.55 -2.13 -16.56
CA TYR A 129 -10.80 -3.05 -15.72
C TYR A 129 -10.10 -4.12 -16.53
N PHE A 130 -8.85 -4.45 -16.16
CA PHE A 130 -8.02 -5.44 -16.82
C PHE A 130 -7.38 -6.38 -15.79
N GLU A 131 -7.30 -7.65 -16.12
CA GLU A 131 -6.64 -8.65 -15.27
C GLU A 131 -5.11 -8.61 -15.41
N SER A 132 -4.61 -8.07 -16.54
CA SER A 132 -3.17 -7.98 -16.79
C SER A 132 -2.75 -6.66 -17.45
N ASN A 133 -1.48 -6.29 -17.25
CA ASN A 133 -0.87 -5.17 -17.97
C ASN A 133 -0.80 -5.44 -19.49
N ALA A 134 -0.65 -6.70 -19.92
CA ALA A 134 -0.59 -7.08 -21.32
C ALA A 134 -1.92 -6.81 -22.04
N ASP A 135 -3.04 -7.17 -21.44
CA ASP A 135 -4.37 -6.91 -22.01
C ASP A 135 -4.66 -5.42 -22.07
N CYS A 136 -4.26 -4.68 -21.03
CA CYS A 136 -4.38 -3.23 -20.99
C CYS A 136 -3.53 -2.57 -22.10
N ALA A 137 -2.27 -2.96 -22.27
CA ALA A 137 -1.40 -2.45 -23.32
C ALA A 137 -2.00 -2.69 -24.71
N LYS A 138 -2.49 -3.90 -24.97
CA LYS A 138 -3.16 -4.26 -26.23
C LYS A 138 -4.42 -3.43 -26.49
N ALA A 139 -5.20 -3.13 -25.47
CA ALA A 139 -6.36 -2.27 -25.60
C ALA A 139 -5.99 -0.81 -25.94
N LEU A 140 -4.89 -0.31 -25.39
CA LEU A 140 -4.37 1.04 -25.63
C LEU A 140 -3.76 1.22 -27.03
N GLU A 141 -3.31 0.16 -27.69
CA GLU A 141 -2.80 0.23 -29.08
C GLU A 141 -3.85 0.74 -30.08
N ASN A 142 -5.13 0.59 -29.76
CA ASN A 142 -6.25 1.05 -30.59
C ASN A 142 -6.77 2.44 -30.17
N THR A 143 -5.99 3.18 -29.39
CA THR A 143 -6.33 4.54 -28.94
C THR A 143 -5.33 5.57 -29.45
N GLU A 144 -5.67 6.84 -29.38
CA GLU A 144 -4.78 7.95 -29.73
C GLU A 144 -4.53 8.84 -28.51
N GLY A 145 -3.51 9.72 -28.59
CA GLY A 145 -3.15 10.65 -27.50
C GLY A 145 -2.21 10.07 -26.46
N ASN A 146 -1.75 10.91 -25.54
CA ASN A 146 -0.76 10.54 -24.53
C ASN A 146 -1.34 9.68 -23.42
N ILE A 147 -0.51 8.80 -22.89
CA ILE A 147 -0.87 7.81 -21.88
C ILE A 147 -0.02 8.03 -20.63
N LEU A 148 -0.64 8.21 -19.47
CA LEU A 148 0.07 8.23 -18.19
C LEU A 148 0.04 6.85 -17.54
N LEU A 149 1.21 6.21 -17.43
CA LEU A 149 1.38 4.98 -16.67
C LEU A 149 1.71 5.31 -15.20
N THR A 150 0.86 4.91 -14.27
CA THR A 150 1.11 5.03 -12.83
C THR A 150 1.32 3.65 -12.17
N THR A 151 1.67 2.65 -12.98
CA THR A 151 1.90 1.26 -12.57
C THR A 151 3.32 0.99 -12.10
N GLY A 152 4.22 1.96 -12.27
CA GLY A 152 5.64 1.87 -11.94
C GLY A 152 6.51 1.35 -13.11
N SER A 153 7.83 1.39 -12.94
CA SER A 153 8.81 1.07 -13.98
C SER A 153 8.87 -0.41 -14.38
N LYS A 154 8.56 -1.32 -13.47
CA LYS A 154 8.65 -2.77 -13.70
C LYS A 154 7.71 -3.30 -14.80
N GLU A 155 6.57 -2.64 -14.97
CA GLU A 155 5.58 -3.02 -15.97
C GLU A 155 5.84 -2.38 -17.34
N LEU A 156 6.76 -1.44 -17.41
CA LEU A 156 7.05 -0.66 -18.61
C LEU A 156 7.42 -1.51 -19.84
N PRO A 157 8.22 -2.59 -19.71
CA PRO A 157 8.53 -3.47 -20.85
C PRO A 157 7.27 -4.02 -21.55
N THR A 158 6.22 -4.32 -20.79
CA THR A 158 4.94 -4.82 -21.34
C THR A 158 4.28 -3.78 -22.25
N TYR A 159 4.32 -2.50 -21.89
CA TYR A 159 3.74 -1.42 -22.68
C TYR A 159 4.64 -1.00 -23.86
N CYS A 160 5.93 -1.24 -23.78
CA CYS A 160 6.88 -0.95 -24.85
C CYS A 160 7.02 -2.06 -25.89
N ALA A 161 6.57 -3.29 -25.59
CA ALA A 161 6.82 -4.50 -26.38
C ALA A 161 6.40 -4.39 -27.86
N SER A 162 5.30 -3.70 -28.16
CA SER A 162 4.81 -3.54 -29.54
C SER A 162 5.43 -2.35 -30.29
N GLY A 163 6.11 -1.45 -29.58
CA GLY A 163 6.61 -0.17 -30.11
C GLY A 163 5.54 0.87 -30.39
N ARG A 164 4.27 0.51 -30.47
CA ARG A 164 3.17 1.40 -30.87
C ARG A 164 2.84 2.47 -29.81
N LEU A 165 3.07 2.16 -28.54
CA LEU A 165 2.74 3.05 -27.43
C LEU A 165 3.91 3.95 -27.04
N HIS A 166 5.13 3.56 -27.37
CA HIS A 166 6.38 4.10 -26.83
C HIS A 166 6.46 5.66 -26.83
N ASP A 167 6.16 6.30 -27.95
CA ASP A 167 6.26 7.76 -28.06
C ASP A 167 5.12 8.53 -27.34
N ARG A 168 4.08 7.80 -26.94
CA ARG A 168 2.89 8.31 -26.26
C ARG A 168 2.92 8.13 -24.73
N LEU A 169 3.87 7.30 -24.24
CA LEU A 169 3.95 6.97 -22.82
C LEU A 169 4.58 8.09 -22.01
N TYR A 170 3.92 8.46 -20.94
CA TYR A 170 4.47 9.20 -19.82
C TYR A 170 4.45 8.28 -18.60
N VAL A 171 5.57 8.13 -17.91
CA VAL A 171 5.74 7.10 -16.90
C VAL A 171 6.02 7.73 -15.55
N ARG A 172 5.11 7.53 -14.59
CA ARG A 172 5.32 7.97 -13.22
C ARG A 172 5.96 6.84 -12.41
N ILE A 173 7.15 7.11 -11.90
CA ILE A 173 7.99 6.17 -11.18
C ILE A 173 8.46 6.76 -9.84
N LEU A 174 8.92 5.91 -8.94
CA LEU A 174 9.65 6.39 -7.77
C LEU A 174 11.01 6.98 -8.18
N PRO A 175 11.51 8.02 -7.48
CA PRO A 175 12.77 8.69 -7.79
C PRO A 175 13.99 7.86 -7.34
N GLY A 176 14.06 6.60 -7.78
CA GLY A 176 15.14 5.67 -7.49
C GLY A 176 15.93 5.29 -8.73
N ARG A 177 17.23 5.05 -8.57
CA ARG A 177 18.16 4.70 -9.65
C ARG A 177 17.65 3.53 -10.50
N GLU A 178 17.24 2.44 -9.87
CA GLU A 178 16.70 1.27 -10.56
C GLU A 178 15.50 1.60 -11.47
N SER A 179 14.58 2.44 -10.97
CA SER A 179 13.40 2.84 -11.73
C SER A 179 13.76 3.70 -12.95
N LEU A 180 14.77 4.56 -12.82
CA LEU A 180 15.28 5.37 -13.93
C LEU A 180 16.02 4.51 -14.96
N GLU A 181 16.86 3.58 -14.51
CA GLU A 181 17.59 2.64 -15.39
C GLU A 181 16.61 1.81 -16.24
N LEU A 182 15.55 1.25 -15.62
CA LEU A 182 14.51 0.53 -16.36
C LEU A 182 13.82 1.40 -17.42
N CYS A 183 13.57 2.67 -17.16
CA CYS A 183 13.01 3.57 -18.15
C CYS A 183 13.98 3.83 -19.30
N MET A 184 15.27 4.03 -19.00
CA MET A 184 16.31 4.26 -20.01
C MET A 184 16.54 3.03 -20.89
N GLU A 185 16.55 1.85 -20.30
CA GLU A 185 16.65 0.56 -21.03
C GLU A 185 15.51 0.36 -22.04
N GLN A 186 14.32 0.86 -21.71
CA GLN A 186 13.17 0.85 -22.61
C GLN A 186 13.19 2.04 -23.61
N GLY A 187 14.21 2.88 -23.58
CA GLY A 187 14.35 4.03 -24.50
C GLY A 187 13.38 5.19 -24.20
N ILE A 188 12.76 5.23 -23.03
CA ILE A 188 11.87 6.33 -22.63
C ILE A 188 12.67 7.63 -22.47
N LYS A 189 12.24 8.69 -23.17
CA LYS A 189 12.92 9.99 -23.16
C LYS A 189 12.72 10.70 -21.81
N GLY A 190 13.70 11.48 -21.36
CA GLY A 190 13.66 12.16 -20.05
C GLY A 190 12.38 12.96 -19.80
N ARG A 191 11.85 13.64 -20.82
CA ARG A 191 10.58 14.39 -20.71
C ARG A 191 9.34 13.52 -20.43
N GLN A 192 9.43 12.23 -20.69
CA GLN A 192 8.35 11.25 -20.48
C GLN A 192 8.44 10.58 -19.10
N ILE A 193 9.51 10.85 -18.34
CA ILE A 193 9.75 10.27 -17.03
C ILE A 193 9.36 11.25 -15.94
N LEU A 194 8.38 10.89 -15.13
CA LEU A 194 7.94 11.63 -13.95
C LEU A 194 8.42 10.87 -12.71
N ALA A 195 9.65 11.18 -12.27
CA ALA A 195 10.24 10.59 -11.09
C ALA A 195 9.75 11.32 -9.82
N LEU A 196 8.62 10.91 -9.29
CA LEU A 196 7.91 11.56 -8.18
C LEU A 196 7.45 10.53 -7.17
N GLN A 197 7.47 10.94 -5.89
CA GLN A 197 6.98 10.13 -4.78
C GLN A 197 5.62 10.64 -4.30
N GLY A 198 4.65 9.70 -4.23
CA GLY A 198 3.33 9.97 -3.67
C GLY A 198 3.27 9.83 -2.14
N PRO A 199 2.07 9.92 -1.56
CA PRO A 199 0.77 10.08 -2.24
C PRO A 199 0.56 11.46 -2.87
N PHE A 200 -0.28 11.54 -3.91
CA PHE A 200 -0.59 12.78 -4.61
C PHE A 200 -2.04 13.16 -4.40
N SER A 201 -2.31 14.45 -4.18
CA SER A 201 -3.68 14.97 -4.12
C SER A 201 -4.38 14.90 -5.50
N THR A 202 -5.69 15.11 -5.51
CA THR A 202 -6.49 15.20 -6.73
C THR A 202 -6.00 16.33 -7.64
N GLU A 203 -5.67 17.48 -7.06
CA GLU A 203 -5.16 18.68 -7.79
C GLU A 203 -3.82 18.38 -8.47
N MET A 204 -2.90 17.74 -7.76
CA MET A 204 -1.59 17.36 -8.32
C MET A 204 -1.74 16.35 -9.45
N ASN A 205 -2.61 15.33 -9.28
CA ASN A 205 -2.91 14.39 -10.36
C ASN A 205 -3.52 15.13 -11.57
N ALA A 206 -4.49 16.01 -11.36
CA ALA A 206 -5.12 16.79 -12.43
C ALA A 206 -4.11 17.73 -13.13
N ALA A 207 -3.20 18.35 -12.38
CA ALA A 207 -2.15 19.19 -12.94
C ALA A 207 -1.21 18.39 -13.86
N ILE A 208 -0.80 17.19 -13.44
CA ILE A 208 0.02 16.29 -14.26
C ILE A 208 -0.74 15.90 -15.55
N LEU A 209 -2.00 15.49 -15.42
CA LEU A 209 -2.81 15.09 -16.58
C LEU A 209 -2.91 16.24 -17.61
N LYS A 210 -3.13 17.47 -17.17
CA LYS A 210 -3.18 18.66 -18.02
C LYS A 210 -1.82 19.01 -18.62
N GLN A 211 -0.77 19.06 -17.78
CA GLN A 211 0.57 19.51 -18.19
C GLN A 211 1.16 18.66 -19.31
N TYR A 212 0.90 17.35 -19.30
CA TYR A 212 1.43 16.40 -20.27
C TYR A 212 0.43 16.01 -21.35
N ASP A 213 -0.70 16.72 -21.46
CA ASP A 213 -1.75 16.46 -22.43
C ASP A 213 -2.16 14.97 -22.44
N ILE A 214 -2.49 14.44 -21.26
CA ILE A 214 -2.81 13.02 -21.07
C ILE A 214 -4.25 12.74 -21.50
N HIS A 215 -4.42 11.73 -22.35
CA HIS A 215 -5.72 11.28 -22.85
C HIS A 215 -6.15 9.97 -22.24
N HIS A 216 -5.23 9.20 -21.66
CA HIS A 216 -5.51 7.91 -21.03
C HIS A 216 -4.66 7.75 -19.78
N MET A 217 -5.25 7.29 -18.69
CA MET A 217 -4.50 7.01 -17.47
C MET A 217 -4.58 5.51 -17.13
N VAL A 218 -3.42 4.91 -16.88
CA VAL A 218 -3.33 3.52 -16.38
C VAL A 218 -2.93 3.55 -14.93
N THR A 219 -3.68 2.85 -14.10
CA THR A 219 -3.40 2.73 -12.66
C THR A 219 -3.63 1.30 -12.16
N LYS A 220 -3.07 0.99 -10.99
CA LYS A 220 -3.41 -0.21 -10.22
C LYS A 220 -4.46 0.16 -9.17
N ASN A 221 -5.39 -0.75 -8.88
CA ASN A 221 -6.27 -0.60 -7.72
C ASN A 221 -5.46 -0.86 -6.46
N SER A 222 -4.81 0.20 -5.96
CA SER A 222 -3.89 0.14 -4.82
C SER A 222 -4.56 0.49 -3.48
N GLY A 223 -5.89 0.58 -3.43
CA GLY A 223 -6.65 0.96 -2.25
C GLY A 223 -6.48 2.45 -1.86
N ARG A 224 -7.09 2.84 -0.74
CA ARG A 224 -7.11 4.24 -0.25
C ARG A 224 -5.71 4.79 0.00
N THR A 225 -4.85 4.05 0.69
CA THR A 225 -3.47 4.46 0.99
C THR A 225 -2.55 4.57 -0.24
N GLY A 226 -2.96 4.03 -1.39
CA GLY A 226 -2.22 4.13 -2.66
C GLY A 226 -2.59 5.32 -3.54
N GLY A 227 -3.44 6.24 -3.05
CA GLY A 227 -3.90 7.39 -3.81
C GLY A 227 -4.75 7.00 -5.04
N TYR A 228 -5.50 5.90 -4.94
CA TYR A 228 -6.33 5.42 -6.04
C TYR A 228 -7.53 6.33 -6.29
N GLN A 229 -8.19 6.77 -5.22
CA GLN A 229 -9.38 7.64 -5.32
C GLN A 229 -9.02 9.02 -5.90
N GLU A 230 -7.92 9.62 -5.47
CA GLU A 230 -7.43 10.91 -5.95
C GLU A 230 -7.09 10.89 -7.45
N LYS A 231 -6.61 9.74 -7.95
CA LYS A 231 -6.38 9.53 -9.39
C LYS A 231 -7.69 9.46 -10.16
N LEU A 232 -8.66 8.69 -9.66
CA LEU A 232 -9.97 8.56 -10.29
C LEU A 232 -10.70 9.91 -10.34
N GLU A 233 -10.69 10.67 -9.24
CA GLU A 233 -11.33 11.96 -9.17
C GLU A 233 -10.66 12.98 -10.11
N ALA A 234 -9.32 13.00 -10.18
CA ALA A 234 -8.60 13.85 -11.13
C ALA A 234 -8.96 13.52 -12.58
N ALA A 235 -9.03 12.23 -12.92
CA ALA A 235 -9.43 11.80 -14.26
C ALA A 235 -10.89 12.16 -14.56
N LYS A 236 -11.78 12.04 -13.58
CA LYS A 236 -13.19 12.43 -13.68
C LYS A 236 -13.37 13.92 -13.96
N ILE A 237 -12.67 14.78 -13.24
CA ILE A 237 -12.70 16.24 -13.45
C ILE A 237 -12.32 16.59 -14.89
N LEU A 238 -11.43 15.81 -15.51
CA LEU A 238 -10.91 16.08 -16.86
C LEU A 238 -11.55 15.23 -17.97
N GLY A 239 -12.47 14.32 -17.63
CA GLY A 239 -13.10 13.43 -18.60
C GLY A 239 -12.14 12.41 -19.22
N ILE A 240 -11.05 12.04 -18.52
CA ILE A 240 -10.01 11.15 -19.02
C ILE A 240 -10.33 9.72 -18.68
N PRO A 241 -10.41 8.79 -19.66
CA PRO A 241 -10.65 7.37 -19.39
C PRO A 241 -9.53 6.74 -18.56
N VAL A 242 -9.92 5.89 -17.61
CA VAL A 242 -9.01 5.22 -16.69
C VAL A 242 -9.00 3.71 -16.95
N TYR A 243 -7.81 3.17 -17.09
CA TYR A 243 -7.53 1.76 -17.28
C TYR A 243 -6.96 1.20 -15.98
N VAL A 244 -7.73 0.36 -15.31
CA VAL A 244 -7.42 -0.13 -13.97
C VAL A 244 -6.94 -1.57 -14.06
N ILE A 245 -5.69 -1.81 -13.65
CA ILE A 245 -5.18 -3.17 -13.49
C ILE A 245 -5.68 -3.68 -12.14
N GLN A 246 -6.41 -4.78 -12.15
CA GLN A 246 -6.88 -5.44 -10.95
C GLN A 246 -5.80 -6.34 -10.36
N PRO A 247 -5.73 -6.50 -9.03
CA PRO A 247 -4.86 -7.51 -8.45
C PRO A 247 -5.34 -8.91 -8.84
N ALA A 248 -4.42 -9.87 -8.89
CA ALA A 248 -4.82 -11.27 -9.05
C ALA A 248 -5.81 -11.68 -7.95
N LYS A 249 -6.69 -12.63 -8.28
CA LYS A 249 -7.73 -13.13 -7.36
C LYS A 249 -7.13 -13.50 -6.00
N LYS A 250 -7.86 -13.18 -4.92
CA LYS A 250 -7.46 -13.42 -3.53
C LYS A 250 -6.96 -14.86 -3.32
N ALA A 251 -5.79 -14.98 -2.71
CA ALA A 251 -5.32 -16.29 -2.23
C ALA A 251 -6.13 -16.71 -0.99
N VAL A 252 -6.28 -18.02 -0.78
CA VAL A 252 -7.15 -18.60 0.26
C VAL A 252 -6.71 -18.24 1.69
N ASP A 253 -5.45 -17.86 1.91
CA ASP A 253 -4.86 -17.64 3.24
C ASP A 253 -4.45 -16.17 3.45
N THR A 254 -5.38 -15.23 3.18
CA THR A 254 -5.15 -13.80 3.39
C THR A 254 -5.97 -13.30 4.57
N TYR A 255 -5.39 -12.41 5.34
CA TYR A 255 -5.98 -11.85 6.56
C TYR A 255 -5.97 -10.32 6.50
N SER A 256 -7.03 -9.71 6.98
CA SER A 256 -7.07 -8.27 7.21
C SER A 256 -6.04 -7.83 8.27
N PHE A 257 -5.78 -6.55 8.36
CA PHE A 257 -4.85 -6.01 9.36
C PHE A 257 -5.28 -6.36 10.79
N ALA A 258 -6.57 -6.24 11.10
CA ALA A 258 -7.13 -6.57 12.40
C ALA A 258 -7.00 -8.08 12.73
N GLU A 259 -7.27 -8.95 11.76
CA GLU A 259 -7.11 -10.40 11.95
C GLU A 259 -5.64 -10.81 12.16
N ILE A 260 -4.69 -10.17 11.44
CA ILE A 260 -3.24 -10.40 11.66
C ILE A 260 -2.85 -10.00 13.08
N CYS A 261 -3.25 -8.83 13.54
CA CYS A 261 -2.96 -8.39 14.90
C CYS A 261 -3.55 -9.36 15.94
N GLY A 262 -4.82 -9.76 15.79
CA GLY A 262 -5.43 -10.73 16.70
C GLY A 262 -4.75 -12.11 16.69
N LYS A 263 -4.27 -12.58 15.53
CA LYS A 263 -3.46 -13.81 15.45
C LYS A 263 -2.10 -13.65 16.14
N LEU A 264 -1.43 -12.52 15.96
CA LEU A 264 -0.14 -12.25 16.62
C LEU A 264 -0.30 -12.14 18.15
N GLU A 265 -1.38 -11.52 18.65
CA GLU A 265 -1.71 -11.50 20.07
C GLU A 265 -1.82 -12.92 20.65
N GLN A 266 -2.56 -13.81 19.97
CA GLN A 266 -2.71 -15.19 20.38
C GLN A 266 -1.40 -15.98 20.30
N LEU A 267 -0.62 -15.78 19.23
CA LEU A 267 0.63 -16.53 19.01
C LEU A 267 1.77 -16.09 19.93
N CYS A 268 1.78 -14.83 20.34
CA CYS A 268 2.83 -14.22 21.18
C CYS A 268 2.42 -14.06 22.64
N ASP A 269 1.16 -14.40 22.99
CA ASP A 269 0.58 -14.20 24.33
C ASP A 269 0.79 -12.75 24.84
N CYS A 270 0.39 -11.80 24.00
CA CYS A 270 0.56 -10.37 24.24
C CYS A 270 -0.71 -9.59 23.84
N LYS A 271 -0.78 -8.34 24.25
CA LYS A 271 -1.76 -7.38 23.71
C LYS A 271 -1.05 -6.38 22.85
N LEU A 272 -1.51 -6.19 21.62
CA LEU A 272 -1.00 -5.16 20.71
C LEU A 272 -1.79 -3.88 20.92
N SER A 273 -1.23 -2.94 21.68
CA SER A 273 -1.78 -1.59 21.85
C SER A 273 -1.65 -0.82 20.55
N GLY A 274 -2.72 -0.45 19.94
CA GLY A 274 -2.73 0.27 18.65
C GLY A 274 -3.89 -0.16 17.75
N GLN A 275 -4.59 -1.22 18.11
CA GLN A 275 -5.98 -1.41 17.74
C GLN A 275 -6.83 -0.60 18.74
N GLY A 276 -6.83 0.71 18.63
CA GLY A 276 -7.91 1.49 19.19
C GLY A 276 -9.17 0.94 18.54
N SER A 277 -9.95 0.15 19.27
CA SER A 277 -11.35 -0.03 18.94
C SER A 277 -11.91 1.39 18.91
N MET A 278 -12.16 1.90 17.69
CA MET A 278 -12.84 3.17 17.56
C MET A 278 -14.27 2.91 18.00
N GLU A 279 -14.55 3.23 19.24
CA GLU A 279 -15.91 3.19 19.77
C GLU A 279 -16.63 4.44 19.23
N ILE A 280 -17.55 4.22 18.32
CA ILE A 280 -18.37 5.30 17.78
C ILE A 280 -19.61 5.41 18.66
N CYS A 281 -19.66 6.45 19.47
CA CYS A 281 -20.85 6.80 20.23
C CYS A 281 -21.70 7.80 19.42
N LEU A 282 -22.92 7.41 19.07
CA LEU A 282 -23.92 8.31 18.48
C LEU A 282 -24.72 8.95 19.62
N ALA A 283 -24.44 10.23 19.90
CA ALA A 283 -25.12 10.95 20.97
C ALA A 283 -26.16 11.93 20.40
N GLY A 284 -27.42 11.79 20.81
CA GLY A 284 -28.46 12.77 20.56
C GLY A 284 -28.37 13.91 21.57
N ILE A 285 -27.98 15.12 21.13
CA ILE A 285 -27.82 16.29 22.00
C ILE A 285 -29.10 17.15 22.14
N GLY A 286 -30.22 16.69 21.66
CA GLY A 286 -31.51 17.40 21.74
C GLY A 286 -31.49 18.78 21.06
N MET A 287 -32.07 19.81 21.74
CA MET A 287 -32.13 21.19 21.23
C MET A 287 -30.85 22.01 21.47
N GLY A 288 -29.74 21.39 21.85
CA GLY A 288 -28.44 22.06 22.02
C GLY A 288 -28.21 22.74 23.37
N SER A 289 -29.09 22.59 24.35
CA SER A 289 -28.85 23.08 25.71
C SER A 289 -28.18 21.99 26.58
N LYS A 290 -27.19 22.37 27.39
CA LYS A 290 -26.53 21.44 28.33
C LYS A 290 -27.49 20.78 29.29
N ASP A 291 -28.52 21.51 29.70
CA ASP A 291 -29.54 21.03 30.66
C ASP A 291 -30.46 19.94 30.12
N GLY A 292 -30.48 19.75 28.80
CA GLY A 292 -31.25 18.71 28.12
C GLY A 292 -30.45 17.43 27.82
N GLN A 293 -29.15 17.39 28.13
CA GLN A 293 -28.30 16.23 27.88
C GLN A 293 -28.31 15.28 29.09
N THR A 294 -28.36 13.99 28.80
CA THR A 294 -28.19 12.97 29.87
C THR A 294 -26.74 12.97 30.36
N GLN A 295 -26.52 12.49 31.59
CA GLN A 295 -25.16 12.35 32.14
C GLN A 295 -24.27 11.44 31.26
N GLU A 296 -24.86 10.42 30.63
CA GLU A 296 -24.15 9.52 29.70
C GLU A 296 -23.67 10.27 28.46
N VAL A 297 -24.50 11.16 27.88
CA VAL A 297 -24.12 11.98 26.72
C VAL A 297 -23.04 12.99 27.09
N GLN A 298 -23.16 13.64 28.29
CA GLN A 298 -22.11 14.56 28.75
C GLN A 298 -20.77 13.83 28.95
N HIS A 299 -20.81 12.66 29.57
CA HIS A 299 -19.59 11.83 29.77
C HIS A 299 -18.97 11.40 28.44
N ALA A 300 -19.79 10.96 27.48
CA ALA A 300 -19.30 10.57 26.15
C ALA A 300 -18.64 11.76 25.42
N ILE A 301 -19.19 12.97 25.52
CA ILE A 301 -18.61 14.18 24.92
C ILE A 301 -17.28 14.57 25.60
N GLU A 302 -17.21 14.47 26.93
CA GLU A 302 -16.01 14.84 27.71
C GLU A 302 -14.85 13.86 27.55
N THR A 303 -15.15 12.59 27.22
CA THR A 303 -14.14 11.51 27.11
C THR A 303 -13.79 11.17 25.68
N ALA A 304 -14.48 11.73 24.69
CA ALA A 304 -14.21 11.46 23.28
C ALA A 304 -12.90 12.11 22.80
N ASP A 305 -12.06 11.35 22.13
CA ASP A 305 -10.83 11.85 21.47
C ASP A 305 -11.16 12.73 20.26
N ILE A 306 -12.26 12.44 19.56
CA ILE A 306 -12.73 13.19 18.38
C ILE A 306 -14.25 13.40 18.48
N LEU A 307 -14.69 14.64 18.34
CA LEU A 307 -16.10 14.98 18.22
C LEU A 307 -16.43 15.38 16.79
N LEU A 308 -17.42 14.73 16.20
CA LEU A 308 -17.96 15.05 14.88
C LEU A 308 -19.39 15.54 15.03
N GLY A 309 -19.67 16.73 14.53
CA GLY A 309 -21.01 17.31 14.58
C GLY A 309 -21.26 18.26 13.42
N ALA A 310 -22.51 18.67 13.23
CA ALA A 310 -22.85 19.70 12.27
C ALA A 310 -22.45 21.09 12.78
N GLU A 311 -22.11 22.01 11.88
CA GLU A 311 -21.65 23.38 12.19
C GLU A 311 -22.62 24.22 13.04
N ARG A 312 -23.83 23.70 13.28
CA ARG A 312 -24.90 24.35 14.07
C ARG A 312 -25.08 23.76 15.48
N MET A 313 -24.17 22.91 15.93
CA MET A 313 -24.20 22.33 17.28
C MET A 313 -23.31 23.09 18.24
#